data_88c3ec2553db2316a721b0d327ad7e67
#
_entry.id   88c3ec2553db2316a721b0d327ad7e67
#
_cell.length_a   1.000
_cell.length_b   1.000
_cell.length_c   1.000
_cell.angle_alpha   90.00
_cell.angle_beta   90.00
_cell.angle_gamma   90.00
#
_symmetry.space_group_name_H-M   'P 1'
#
loop_
_entity.id
_entity.type
_entity.pdbx_description
1 polymer ?
#
loop_
_entity_poly.entity_id
_entity_poly.type
_entity_poly.pdbx_seq_one_letter_code
_entity_poly.pdbx_strand_id
1 'polypeptide(L)'
;AITAKAAQINYYESHFYVKTREKMLQRQLEMNKCQKDIATENNEEDDTTPVIIEETYYIDMDVPGSKPFKSYMDARLITSTNSAQYKLKSEYELDDSGIYMINGRYACAIGSYYTTEIGTKFDVVMESGEVIPCILADCKADEHTDNLGQYTISNDSIVEFIVHSPTLIPNISNRWGNTGDVSTLGGIFEGEIAYIRMYFD
;
A
#
# COMPACT_ATOMS: atom_id res chain seq x y z
N ALA A 1 -36.54 13.37 12.02
CA ALA A 1 -35.34 14.28 12.01
C ALA A 1 -34.01 13.50 11.87
N ILE A 2 -33.86 12.33 12.49
CA ILE A 2 -32.65 11.51 12.46
C ILE A 2 -32.45 10.85 11.07
N THR A 3 -33.52 10.39 10.44
CA THR A 3 -33.52 9.73 9.14
C THR A 3 -33.12 10.68 7.97
N ALA A 4 -33.54 11.94 8.04
CA ALA A 4 -33.22 12.93 7.02
C ALA A 4 -31.72 13.35 7.08
N LYS A 5 -31.13 13.40 8.27
CA LYS A 5 -29.74 13.75 8.48
C LYS A 5 -28.80 12.62 8.02
N ALA A 6 -29.17 11.35 8.26
CA ALA A 6 -28.43 10.17 7.78
C ALA A 6 -28.47 10.06 6.25
N ALA A 7 -29.63 10.34 5.62
CA ALA A 7 -29.75 10.36 4.17
C ALA A 7 -28.94 11.50 3.52
N GLN A 8 -28.82 12.63 4.19
CA GLN A 8 -28.05 13.77 3.71
C GLN A 8 -26.54 13.53 3.84
N ILE A 9 -26.08 12.86 4.90
CA ILE A 9 -24.68 12.43 5.07
C ILE A 9 -24.31 11.42 3.97
N ASN A 10 -25.12 10.38 3.75
CA ASN A 10 -24.90 9.40 2.69
C ASN A 10 -24.90 10.03 1.28
N TYR A 11 -25.71 11.07 1.03
CA TYR A 11 -25.72 11.80 -0.23
C TYR A 11 -24.43 12.61 -0.44
N TYR A 12 -23.94 13.31 0.60
CA TYR A 12 -22.67 14.06 0.52
C TYR A 12 -21.46 13.13 0.41
N GLU A 13 -21.43 12.04 1.14
CA GLU A 13 -20.38 11.02 1.05
C GLU A 13 -20.36 10.42 -0.37
N SER A 14 -21.50 9.96 -0.90
CA SER A 14 -21.56 9.40 -2.25
C SER A 14 -21.16 10.40 -3.34
N HIS A 15 -21.54 11.68 -3.21
CA HIS A 15 -21.16 12.74 -4.16
C HIS A 15 -19.70 13.12 -4.07
N PHE A 16 -19.14 13.13 -2.87
CA PHE A 16 -17.71 13.36 -2.64
C PHE A 16 -16.87 12.22 -3.24
N TYR A 17 -17.24 10.97 -3.00
CA TYR A 17 -16.59 9.80 -3.57
C TYR A 17 -16.65 9.76 -5.10
N VAL A 18 -17.80 10.06 -5.71
CA VAL A 18 -17.95 10.11 -7.16
C VAL A 18 -17.04 11.20 -7.75
N LYS A 19 -17.04 12.42 -7.20
CA LYS A 19 -16.17 13.49 -7.66
C LYS A 19 -14.69 13.21 -7.48
N THR A 20 -14.31 12.57 -6.38
CA THR A 20 -12.91 12.19 -6.12
C THR A 20 -12.47 11.13 -7.12
N ARG A 21 -13.27 10.11 -7.34
CA ARG A 21 -13.00 9.05 -8.32
C ARG A 21 -12.93 9.61 -9.75
N GLU A 22 -13.85 10.49 -10.14
CA GLU A 22 -13.81 11.16 -11.46
C GLU A 22 -12.53 11.99 -11.62
N LYS A 23 -12.13 12.74 -10.58
CA LYS A 23 -10.90 13.54 -10.56
C LYS A 23 -9.64 12.69 -10.68
N MET A 24 -9.64 11.50 -10.06
CA MET A 24 -8.54 10.54 -10.14
C MET A 24 -8.48 9.89 -11.52
N LEU A 25 -9.63 9.46 -12.08
CA LEU A 25 -9.70 8.94 -13.45
C LEU A 25 -9.23 9.99 -14.48
N GLN A 26 -9.60 11.25 -14.27
CA GLN A 26 -9.18 12.36 -15.11
C GLN A 26 -7.66 12.57 -15.04
N ARG A 27 -7.07 12.53 -13.84
CA ARG A 27 -5.62 12.59 -13.65
C ARG A 27 -4.90 11.41 -14.30
N GLN A 28 -5.44 10.20 -14.17
CA GLN A 28 -4.87 9.01 -14.81
C GLN A 28 -4.90 9.12 -16.34
N LEU A 29 -6.00 9.63 -16.89
CA LEU A 29 -6.12 9.89 -18.33
C LEU A 29 -5.15 10.97 -18.81
N GLU A 30 -4.95 12.03 -18.04
CA GLU A 30 -4.00 13.11 -18.35
C GLU A 30 -2.55 12.61 -18.27
N MET A 31 -2.18 11.80 -17.28
CA MET A 31 -0.87 11.17 -17.16
C MET A 31 -0.59 10.20 -18.31
N ASN A 32 -1.56 9.33 -18.66
CA ASN A 32 -1.44 8.41 -19.78
C ASN A 32 -1.32 9.14 -21.13
N LYS A 33 -1.93 10.32 -21.26
CA LYS A 33 -1.80 11.16 -22.44
C LYS A 33 -0.40 11.80 -22.50
N CYS A 34 0.09 12.33 -21.39
CA CYS A 34 1.43 12.90 -21.29
C CYS A 34 2.52 11.84 -21.58
N GLN A 35 2.35 10.61 -21.11
CA GLN A 35 3.24 9.49 -21.42
C GLN A 35 3.24 9.10 -22.90
N LYS A 36 2.06 9.13 -23.57
CA LYS A 36 1.97 8.91 -25.01
C LYS A 36 2.67 10.02 -25.81
N ASP A 37 2.54 11.25 -25.37
CA ASP A 37 3.16 12.40 -26.03
C ASP A 37 4.70 12.34 -25.89
N ILE A 38 5.23 11.92 -24.72
CA ILE A 38 6.67 11.70 -24.49
C ILE A 38 7.18 10.50 -25.31
N ALA A 39 6.43 9.42 -25.41
CA ALA A 39 6.81 8.24 -26.20
C ALA A 39 6.81 8.50 -27.72
N THR A 40 6.06 9.49 -28.20
CA THR A 40 6.06 9.91 -29.61
C THR A 40 7.19 10.87 -29.96
N GLU A 41 7.73 11.62 -29.00
CA GLU A 41 8.87 12.52 -29.23
C GLU A 41 10.25 11.81 -29.15
N ASN A 42 10.33 10.62 -28.53
CA ASN A 42 11.59 9.89 -28.31
C ASN A 42 11.88 8.79 -29.37
N ASN A 43 11.28 8.84 -30.56
CA ASN A 43 11.48 7.85 -31.61
C ASN A 43 12.77 8.05 -32.43
N GLU A 44 13.87 8.49 -31.83
CA GLU A 44 15.21 8.38 -32.40
C GLU A 44 16.25 8.22 -31.27
N GLU A 45 16.36 6.98 -30.72
CA GLU A 45 17.62 6.35 -30.29
C GLU A 45 17.27 5.02 -29.58
N ASP A 46 17.86 3.94 -30.10
CA ASP A 46 17.77 2.58 -29.55
C ASP A 46 18.54 2.51 -28.21
N ASP A 47 17.93 3.04 -27.14
CA ASP A 47 18.39 2.81 -25.76
C ASP A 47 17.42 1.87 -25.07
N THR A 48 17.81 0.59 -24.96
CA THR A 48 17.06 -0.49 -24.34
C THR A 48 17.02 -0.42 -22.81
N THR A 49 17.21 0.75 -22.23
CA THR A 49 17.07 0.95 -20.78
C THR A 49 15.59 0.87 -20.40
N PRO A 50 15.17 -0.04 -19.50
CA PRO A 50 13.76 -0.11 -19.08
C PRO A 50 13.33 1.21 -18.44
N VAL A 51 12.25 1.79 -18.94
CA VAL A 51 11.65 3.01 -18.38
C VAL A 51 10.89 2.61 -17.13
N ILE A 52 11.41 2.99 -15.96
CA ILE A 52 10.69 2.84 -14.68
C ILE A 52 9.72 4.01 -14.55
N ILE A 53 8.42 3.71 -14.51
CA ILE A 53 7.38 4.71 -14.29
C ILE A 53 7.17 4.85 -12.78
N GLU A 54 7.38 6.05 -12.25
CA GLU A 54 7.13 6.38 -10.85
C GLU A 54 5.76 7.06 -10.71
N GLU A 55 4.87 6.48 -9.90
CA GLU A 55 3.60 7.10 -9.53
C GLU A 55 3.55 7.38 -8.02
N THR A 56 3.12 8.58 -7.64
CA THR A 56 3.06 9.01 -6.24
C THR A 56 1.62 9.13 -5.77
N TYR A 57 1.26 8.38 -4.74
CA TYR A 57 -0.05 8.38 -4.09
C TYR A 57 0.06 9.05 -2.73
N TYR A 58 -0.34 10.30 -2.63
CA TYR A 58 -0.38 11.02 -1.36
C TYR A 58 -1.51 10.48 -0.48
N ILE A 59 -1.20 10.27 0.79
CA ILE A 59 -2.20 9.93 1.80
C ILE A 59 -2.96 11.22 2.11
N ASP A 60 -4.24 11.27 1.72
CA ASP A 60 -5.08 12.44 2.02
C ASP A 60 -5.22 12.62 3.54
N MET A 61 -5.14 13.86 4.00
CA MET A 61 -5.35 14.21 5.41
C MET A 61 -6.75 13.84 5.89
N ASP A 62 -7.72 13.82 4.97
CA ASP A 62 -9.13 13.51 5.25
C ASP A 62 -9.46 12.01 5.14
N VAL A 63 -8.51 11.17 4.71
CA VAL A 63 -8.70 9.71 4.71
C VAL A 63 -8.60 9.20 6.14
N PRO A 64 -9.62 8.49 6.66
CA PRO A 64 -9.63 8.02 8.04
C PRO A 64 -8.62 6.88 8.35
N GLY A 65 -7.77 6.51 7.40
CA GLY A 65 -6.68 5.57 7.63
C GLY A 65 -5.65 6.09 8.63
N SER A 66 -5.09 5.18 9.44
CA SER A 66 -4.08 5.53 10.43
C SER A 66 -2.71 5.70 9.80
N LYS A 67 -2.22 6.92 9.76
CA LYS A 67 -0.89 7.24 9.24
C LYS A 67 0.26 6.70 10.09
N PRO A 68 0.24 6.80 11.44
CA PRO A 68 1.31 6.29 12.27
C PRO A 68 1.27 4.76 12.42
N PHE A 69 0.10 4.13 12.39
CA PHE A 69 -0.06 2.71 12.61
C PHE A 69 0.24 1.89 11.36
N LYS A 70 1.09 0.89 11.49
CA LYS A 70 1.45 -0.06 10.44
C LYS A 70 1.24 -1.47 10.97
N SER A 71 0.24 -2.18 10.43
CA SER A 71 -0.07 -3.54 10.87
C SER A 71 0.91 -4.58 10.33
N TYR A 72 0.76 -5.83 10.77
CA TYR A 72 1.41 -6.98 10.17
C TYR A 72 0.45 -8.15 9.99
N MET A 73 0.79 -9.06 9.08
CA MET A 73 0.16 -10.37 8.94
C MET A 73 1.19 -11.48 8.90
N ASP A 74 0.82 -12.67 9.38
CA ASP A 74 1.70 -13.84 9.31
C ASP A 74 1.71 -14.45 7.91
N ALA A 75 2.88 -14.68 7.36
CA ALA A 75 3.06 -15.30 6.02
C ALA A 75 2.38 -16.68 5.89
N ARG A 76 2.10 -17.37 7.01
CA ARG A 76 1.40 -18.65 7.01
C ARG A 76 -0.07 -18.54 6.58
N LEU A 77 -0.66 -17.33 6.61
CA LEU A 77 -2.01 -17.07 6.13
C LEU A 77 -2.10 -17.09 4.59
N ILE A 78 -0.98 -16.92 3.89
CA ILE A 78 -0.90 -17.08 2.44
C ILE A 78 -0.81 -18.56 2.11
N THR A 79 -1.93 -19.22 1.85
CA THR A 79 -2.06 -20.69 1.74
C THR A 79 -2.32 -21.20 0.34
N SER A 80 -2.80 -20.36 -0.58
CA SER A 80 -3.14 -20.78 -1.96
C SER A 80 -1.88 -21.04 -2.79
N THR A 81 -1.47 -22.29 -2.91
CA THR A 81 -0.20 -22.72 -3.54
C THR A 81 -0.03 -22.31 -5.00
N ASN A 82 -1.13 -22.04 -5.70
CA ASN A 82 -1.10 -21.61 -7.11
C ASN A 82 -1.07 -20.08 -7.27
N SER A 83 -1.28 -19.32 -6.21
CA SER A 83 -1.28 -17.85 -6.27
C SER A 83 0.11 -17.27 -6.49
N ALA A 84 0.18 -16.07 -7.05
CA ALA A 84 1.43 -15.33 -7.21
C ALA A 84 2.05 -15.03 -5.84
N GLN A 85 1.24 -14.67 -4.84
CA GLN A 85 1.66 -14.43 -3.47
C GLN A 85 2.38 -15.62 -2.85
N TYR A 86 1.80 -16.83 -3.01
CA TYR A 86 2.41 -18.04 -2.46
C TYR A 86 3.74 -18.37 -3.16
N LYS A 87 3.81 -18.22 -4.48
CA LYS A 87 5.04 -18.47 -5.25
C LYS A 87 6.16 -17.51 -4.84
N LEU A 88 5.82 -16.25 -4.56
CA LEU A 88 6.77 -15.24 -4.13
C LEU A 88 7.43 -15.58 -2.78
N LYS A 89 6.78 -16.40 -1.93
CA LYS A 89 7.35 -16.84 -0.64
C LYS A 89 8.68 -17.59 -0.77
N SER A 90 9.00 -18.16 -1.93
CA SER A 90 10.31 -18.79 -2.17
C SER A 90 11.47 -17.80 -2.17
N GLU A 91 11.20 -16.52 -2.30
CA GLU A 91 12.20 -15.43 -2.30
C GLU A 91 12.29 -14.70 -0.94
N TYR A 92 11.51 -15.15 0.05
CA TYR A 92 11.46 -14.52 1.36
C TYR A 92 12.74 -14.74 2.16
N GLU A 93 13.32 -13.65 2.64
CA GLU A 93 14.40 -13.61 3.61
C GLU A 93 13.89 -12.92 4.88
N LEU A 94 14.33 -13.33 6.06
CA LEU A 94 13.97 -12.69 7.32
C LEU A 94 14.99 -11.63 7.70
N ASP A 95 14.50 -10.46 8.14
CA ASP A 95 15.33 -9.52 8.87
C ASP A 95 15.47 -9.92 10.35
N ASP A 96 16.29 -9.17 11.09
CA ASP A 96 16.54 -9.44 12.52
C ASP A 96 15.30 -9.27 13.41
N SER A 97 14.26 -8.58 12.93
CA SER A 97 13.01 -8.35 13.65
C SER A 97 11.94 -9.41 13.39
N GLY A 98 12.14 -10.26 12.37
CA GLY A 98 11.19 -11.30 11.95
C GLY A 98 10.21 -10.83 10.88
N ILE A 99 10.53 -9.74 10.17
CA ILE A 99 9.78 -9.26 9.00
C ILE A 99 10.40 -9.86 7.75
N TYR A 100 9.58 -10.31 6.81
CA TYR A 100 10.07 -10.83 5.53
C TYR A 100 10.49 -9.71 4.58
N MET A 101 11.57 -9.98 3.87
CA MET A 101 12.14 -9.13 2.83
C MET A 101 12.34 -9.92 1.53
N ILE A 102 12.40 -9.22 0.41
CA ILE A 102 12.77 -9.73 -0.91
C ILE A 102 13.71 -8.71 -1.55
N ASN A 103 14.94 -9.11 -1.85
CA ASN A 103 15.94 -8.24 -2.49
C ASN A 103 16.09 -6.87 -1.79
N GLY A 104 16.14 -6.86 -0.45
CA GLY A 104 16.31 -5.66 0.35
C GLY A 104 15.05 -4.78 0.50
N ARG A 105 13.87 -5.27 0.08
CA ARG A 105 12.58 -4.57 0.23
C ARG A 105 11.67 -5.38 1.15
N TYR A 106 10.96 -4.73 2.05
CA TYR A 106 10.01 -5.38 2.96
C TYR A 106 8.81 -5.93 2.20
N ALA A 107 8.49 -7.20 2.43
CA ALA A 107 7.28 -7.83 1.91
C ALA A 107 6.04 -7.26 2.61
N CYS A 108 5.12 -6.67 1.84
CA CYS A 108 3.97 -5.96 2.40
C CYS A 108 2.68 -6.29 1.64
N ALA A 109 1.56 -5.99 2.30
CA ALA A 109 0.23 -5.90 1.70
C ALA A 109 -0.27 -4.46 1.76
N ILE A 110 -0.82 -3.98 0.65
CA ILE A 110 -1.54 -2.71 0.52
C ILE A 110 -2.87 -2.96 -0.19
N GLY A 111 -3.76 -1.98 -0.19
CA GLY A 111 -5.06 -2.11 -0.82
C GLY A 111 -5.02 -1.98 -2.35
N SER A 112 -6.09 -2.43 -3.00
CA SER A 112 -6.25 -2.43 -4.46
C SER A 112 -6.25 -1.05 -5.11
N TYR A 113 -6.42 0.01 -4.31
CA TYR A 113 -6.28 1.40 -4.75
C TYR A 113 -4.91 1.70 -5.37
N TYR A 114 -3.84 1.10 -4.85
CA TYR A 114 -2.48 1.35 -5.31
C TYR A 114 -2.10 0.43 -6.47
N THR A 115 -2.23 -0.87 -6.29
CA THR A 115 -2.03 -1.90 -7.30
C THR A 115 -2.50 -3.26 -6.78
N THR A 116 -2.73 -4.21 -7.69
CA THR A 116 -2.99 -5.63 -7.39
C THR A 116 -1.92 -6.55 -7.97
N GLU A 117 -0.91 -6.00 -8.62
CA GLU A 117 0.14 -6.75 -9.27
C GLU A 117 1.21 -7.17 -8.27
N ILE A 118 1.23 -8.45 -7.90
CA ILE A 118 2.18 -9.04 -6.96
C ILE A 118 3.61 -8.94 -7.51
N GLY A 119 4.53 -8.47 -6.67
CA GLY A 119 5.91 -8.19 -7.04
C GLY A 119 6.18 -6.72 -7.39
N THR A 120 5.15 -5.89 -7.51
CA THR A 120 5.33 -4.44 -7.73
C THR A 120 6.11 -3.82 -6.57
N LYS A 121 7.16 -3.08 -6.90
CA LYS A 121 7.97 -2.34 -5.94
C LYS A 121 7.26 -1.04 -5.56
N PHE A 122 7.38 -0.67 -4.30
CA PHE A 122 6.90 0.62 -3.83
C PHE A 122 7.68 1.09 -2.60
N ASP A 123 7.59 2.37 -2.30
CA ASP A 123 8.15 2.94 -1.09
C ASP A 123 7.04 3.53 -0.22
N VAL A 124 7.13 3.31 1.08
CA VAL A 124 6.37 4.05 2.07
C VAL A 124 7.24 5.21 2.51
N VAL A 125 6.86 6.42 2.14
CA VAL A 125 7.60 7.64 2.49
C VAL A 125 6.95 8.28 3.71
N MET A 126 7.76 8.51 4.74
CA MET A 126 7.34 9.03 6.01
C MET A 126 7.36 10.57 6.03
N GLU A 127 6.57 11.20 6.88
CA GLU A 127 6.60 12.66 7.11
C GLU A 127 7.99 13.16 7.55
N SER A 128 8.78 12.30 8.20
CA SER A 128 10.17 12.58 8.57
C SER A 128 11.13 12.67 7.38
N GLY A 129 10.71 12.18 6.19
CA GLY A 129 11.56 11.99 5.02
C GLY A 129 12.23 10.61 4.97
N GLU A 130 12.09 9.79 6.00
CA GLU A 130 12.54 8.40 5.98
C GLU A 130 11.76 7.60 4.93
N VAL A 131 12.40 6.57 4.35
CA VAL A 131 11.81 5.74 3.31
C VAL A 131 11.87 4.29 3.73
N ILE A 132 10.74 3.60 3.67
CA ILE A 132 10.64 2.15 3.86
C ILE A 132 10.49 1.51 2.47
N PRO A 133 11.53 0.87 1.92
CA PRO A 133 11.43 0.19 0.64
C PRO A 133 10.58 -1.07 0.78
N CYS A 134 9.52 -1.19 0.00
CA CYS A 134 8.55 -2.28 0.06
C CYS A 134 8.36 -2.96 -1.29
N ILE A 135 7.83 -4.18 -1.25
CA ILE A 135 7.37 -4.94 -2.41
C ILE A 135 6.00 -5.54 -2.10
N LEU A 136 5.08 -5.48 -3.07
CA LEU A 136 3.75 -6.05 -2.90
C LEU A 136 3.84 -7.58 -2.88
N ALA A 137 3.64 -8.17 -1.72
CA ALA A 137 3.67 -9.61 -1.50
C ALA A 137 2.29 -10.22 -1.26
N ASP A 138 1.31 -9.38 -0.90
CA ASP A 138 -0.10 -9.74 -0.80
C ASP A 138 -0.99 -8.51 -1.04
N CYS A 139 -2.27 -8.72 -1.33
CA CYS A 139 -3.25 -7.65 -1.46
C CYS A 139 -4.23 -7.70 -0.29
N LYS A 140 -4.54 -6.55 0.29
CA LYS A 140 -5.67 -6.45 1.21
C LYS A 140 -6.95 -6.80 0.47
N ALA A 141 -7.79 -7.66 1.06
CA ALA A 141 -9.08 -8.00 0.46
C ALA A 141 -10.01 -6.78 0.44
N ASP A 142 -10.64 -6.49 -0.70
CA ASP A 142 -11.52 -5.32 -0.87
C ASP A 142 -12.68 -5.30 0.14
N GLU A 143 -13.17 -6.48 0.56
CA GLU A 143 -14.21 -6.61 1.60
C GLU A 143 -13.75 -6.16 3.00
N HIS A 144 -12.45 -6.05 3.23
CA HIS A 144 -11.86 -5.60 4.49
C HIS A 144 -11.34 -4.16 4.42
N THR A 145 -11.35 -3.54 3.24
CA THR A 145 -10.88 -2.17 3.03
C THR A 145 -12.03 -1.18 2.91
N ASP A 146 -11.70 0.10 2.94
CA ASP A 146 -12.65 1.14 2.59
C ASP A 146 -13.13 1.00 1.13
N ASN A 147 -14.13 1.79 0.75
CA ASN A 147 -14.75 1.70 -0.59
C ASN A 147 -13.78 1.99 -1.76
N LEU A 148 -12.63 2.57 -1.48
CA LEU A 148 -11.58 2.85 -2.47
C LEU A 148 -10.44 1.83 -2.44
N GLY A 149 -10.40 0.94 -1.45
CA GLY A 149 -9.30 -0.01 -1.29
C GLY A 149 -8.01 0.61 -0.77
N GLN A 150 -8.08 1.68 0.05
CA GLN A 150 -6.91 2.42 0.51
C GLN A 150 -6.34 1.91 1.83
N TYR A 151 -7.21 1.52 2.78
CA TYR A 151 -6.82 1.08 4.11
C TYR A 151 -7.79 0.04 4.67
N THR A 152 -7.38 -0.71 5.67
CA THR A 152 -8.21 -1.74 6.34
C THR A 152 -9.18 -1.07 7.32
N ILE A 153 -10.51 -1.27 7.15
CA ILE A 153 -11.55 -0.64 7.99
C ILE A 153 -11.41 -1.02 9.47
N SER A 154 -11.05 -2.28 9.77
CA SER A 154 -11.05 -2.78 11.15
C SER A 154 -9.94 -2.21 12.04
N ASN A 155 -8.83 -1.75 11.45
CA ASN A 155 -7.66 -1.28 12.19
C ASN A 155 -7.02 -0.02 11.60
N ASP A 156 -7.62 0.56 10.57
CA ASP A 156 -7.20 1.76 9.87
C ASP A 156 -5.80 1.67 9.20
N SER A 157 -5.20 0.47 9.08
CA SER A 157 -3.86 0.35 8.53
C SER A 157 -3.83 0.51 7.01
N ILE A 158 -2.91 1.35 6.54
CA ILE A 158 -2.62 1.56 5.11
C ILE A 158 -1.71 0.44 4.60
N VAL A 159 -0.63 0.19 5.32
CA VAL A 159 0.38 -0.84 5.01
C VAL A 159 0.38 -1.93 6.06
N GLU A 160 0.50 -3.17 5.62
CA GLU A 160 0.60 -4.35 6.46
C GLU A 160 1.86 -5.15 6.10
N PHE A 161 2.77 -5.33 7.05
CA PHE A 161 4.02 -6.04 6.83
C PHE A 161 3.82 -7.56 6.93
N ILE A 162 4.48 -8.32 6.07
CA ILE A 162 4.45 -9.78 6.12
C ILE A 162 5.53 -10.28 7.09
N VAL A 163 5.13 -11.04 8.11
CA VAL A 163 6.02 -11.46 9.19
C VAL A 163 6.07 -12.98 9.38
N HIS A 164 7.10 -13.44 10.07
CA HIS A 164 7.18 -14.78 10.64
C HIS A 164 6.91 -14.70 12.14
N SER A 165 5.63 -14.84 12.52
CA SER A 165 5.22 -14.65 13.93
C SER A 165 6.04 -15.44 14.96
N PRO A 166 6.55 -16.66 14.70
CA PRO A 166 7.35 -17.39 15.67
C PRO A 166 8.70 -16.73 16.02
N THR A 167 9.27 -15.92 15.12
CA THR A 167 10.55 -15.22 15.32
C THR A 167 10.41 -13.72 15.45
N LEU A 168 9.16 -13.23 15.37
CA LEU A 168 8.89 -11.81 15.53
C LEU A 168 9.32 -11.34 16.92
N ILE A 169 10.09 -10.27 16.98
CA ILE A 169 10.57 -9.76 18.27
C ILE A 169 9.41 -9.32 19.17
N PRO A 170 9.49 -9.57 20.50
CA PRO A 170 8.38 -9.33 21.43
C PRO A 170 7.94 -7.87 21.57
N ASN A 171 8.76 -6.91 21.11
CA ASN A 171 8.51 -5.48 21.23
C ASN A 171 7.48 -4.95 20.22
N ILE A 172 7.14 -5.72 19.17
CA ILE A 172 6.05 -5.34 18.28
C ILE A 172 4.75 -5.58 19.04
N SER A 173 4.17 -4.49 19.54
CA SER A 173 2.99 -4.58 20.40
C SER A 173 1.80 -5.17 19.65
N ASN A 174 1.20 -6.20 20.25
CA ASN A 174 -0.04 -6.79 19.80
C ASN A 174 -1.19 -5.85 20.16
N ARG A 175 -1.63 -5.00 19.23
CA ARG A 175 -2.63 -3.97 19.48
C ARG A 175 -4.06 -4.44 19.18
N TRP A 176 -4.22 -5.38 18.23
CA TRP A 176 -5.53 -5.82 17.72
C TRP A 176 -5.54 -7.34 17.49
N GLY A 177 -5.54 -8.13 18.55
CA GLY A 177 -5.54 -9.59 18.42
C GLY A 177 -4.23 -10.11 17.78
N ASN A 178 -4.27 -10.59 16.53
CA ASN A 178 -3.10 -11.11 15.82
C ASN A 178 -2.36 -10.06 14.99
N THR A 179 -2.74 -8.81 15.05
CA THR A 179 -2.10 -7.70 14.34
C THR A 179 -1.45 -6.76 15.33
N GLY A 180 -0.15 -6.58 15.23
CA GLY A 180 0.62 -5.66 16.04
C GLY A 180 0.94 -4.37 15.28
N ASP A 181 1.68 -3.51 15.94
CA ASP A 181 2.07 -2.20 15.42
C ASP A 181 3.57 -2.18 15.12
N VAL A 182 3.94 -2.30 13.84
CA VAL A 182 5.34 -2.31 13.39
C VAL A 182 6.03 -0.96 13.67
N SER A 183 5.27 0.13 13.80
CA SER A 183 5.85 1.44 14.16
C SER A 183 6.57 1.43 15.50
N THR A 184 6.24 0.49 16.39
CA THR A 184 6.90 0.31 17.70
C THR A 184 8.34 -0.18 17.62
N LEU A 185 8.81 -0.61 16.44
CA LEU A 185 10.23 -0.90 16.19
C LEU A 185 11.09 0.36 16.22
N GLY A 186 10.50 1.54 16.00
CA GLY A 186 11.25 2.79 15.87
C GLY A 186 12.01 2.90 14.53
N GLY A 187 12.96 3.83 14.47
CA GLY A 187 13.76 4.04 13.26
C GLY A 187 12.88 4.40 12.06
N ILE A 188 13.12 3.77 10.91
CA ILE A 188 12.38 4.05 9.66
C ILE A 188 10.87 3.73 9.74
N PHE A 189 10.45 2.93 10.73
CA PHE A 189 9.04 2.58 10.91
C PHE A 189 8.25 3.58 11.76
N GLU A 190 8.94 4.47 12.47
CA GLU A 190 8.32 5.42 13.38
C GLU A 190 7.73 6.63 12.65
N GLY A 191 6.60 7.14 13.15
CA GLY A 191 5.97 8.35 12.65
C GLY A 191 4.88 8.09 11.61
N GLU A 192 4.45 9.15 10.96
CA GLU A 192 3.32 9.16 10.04
C GLU A 192 3.75 8.91 8.59
N ILE A 193 2.90 8.21 7.84
CA ILE A 193 3.07 8.02 6.40
C ILE A 193 2.66 9.30 5.68
N ALA A 194 3.56 9.88 4.88
CA ALA A 194 3.27 11.02 4.04
C ALA A 194 2.61 10.59 2.72
N TYR A 195 3.19 9.61 2.04
CA TYR A 195 2.68 9.09 0.78
C TYR A 195 3.26 7.71 0.44
N ILE A 196 2.63 7.04 -0.52
CA ILE A 196 3.12 5.81 -1.15
C ILE A 196 3.65 6.17 -2.54
N ARG A 197 4.87 5.72 -2.86
CA ARG A 197 5.48 5.86 -4.18
C ARG A 197 5.54 4.50 -4.84
N MET A 198 4.85 4.35 -5.97
CA MET A 198 4.79 3.12 -6.75
C MET A 198 5.80 3.14 -7.89
N TYR A 199 6.36 1.98 -8.24
CA TYR A 199 7.27 1.81 -9.39
C TYR A 199 6.67 0.76 -10.32
N PHE A 200 6.39 1.15 -11.54
CA PHE A 200 5.89 0.26 -12.59
C PHE A 200 6.95 0.09 -13.68
N ASP A 201 7.24 -1.16 -14.04
CA ASP A 201 8.18 -1.54 -15.10
C ASP A 201 7.53 -1.51 -16.48
#